data_871cc11ecc355a483c9c264d710f3b86
#
_entry.id   871cc11ecc355a483c9c264d710f3b86
#
_cell.length_a   1.000
_cell.length_b   1.000
_cell.length_c   1.000
_cell.angle_alpha   90.00
_cell.angle_beta   90.00
_cell.angle_gamma   90.00
#
_symmetry.space_group_name_H-M   'P 1'
#
loop_
_entity.id
_entity.type
_entity.pdbx_description
1 polymer ?
#
loop_
_entity_poly.entity_id
_entity_poly.type
_entity_poly.pdbx_seq_one_letter_code
_entity_poly.pdbx_strand_id
1 'polypeptide(L)'
;MAEELTNSQETTSEEIVPAEETTDVPSDADLEDTDSLTFSGGVVEKIVSLALRDVPNVVGARGNWLNRVQDVLGASDTAKGVTVEVLPDSSLHVTVSVLIKYGSYAPQIFEDVKHTIVEKITGMTGLEVSGVNLRIEDVLTEEEYDRLKHRPEEPEQLDKEE
;
A
#
# COMPACT_ATOMS: atom_id res chain seq x y z
N MET A 1 86.44 -14.83 24.17
CA MET A 1 85.94 -15.61 25.30
C MET A 1 84.50 -15.65 25.12
N ALA A 2 84.00 -16.66 24.47
CA ALA A 2 83.52 -17.90 25.04
C ALA A 2 82.46 -17.56 26.03
N GLU A 3 81.32 -18.06 25.97
CA GLU A 3 80.68 -19.33 25.75
C GLU A 3 79.14 -19.08 25.68
N GLU A 4 78.49 -19.68 24.75
CA GLU A 4 77.84 -20.96 24.95
C GLU A 4 76.68 -20.85 25.94
N LEU A 5 75.60 -21.31 25.76
CA LEU A 5 75.03 -22.57 25.28
C LEU A 5 73.54 -22.49 25.33
N THR A 6 72.96 -23.04 24.31
CA THR A 6 72.10 -24.21 24.31
C THR A 6 70.74 -24.05 24.90
N ASN A 7 69.87 -24.28 23.97
CA ASN A 7 69.01 -25.47 23.95
C ASN A 7 67.77 -25.37 24.79
N SER A 8 66.71 -25.54 24.22
CA SER A 8 65.89 -26.74 24.09
C SER A 8 64.56 -26.29 23.61
N GLN A 9 64.26 -26.61 22.50
CA GLN A 9 63.16 -27.54 22.14
C GLN A 9 62.27 -27.88 23.31
N GLU A 10 61.05 -27.38 23.21
CA GLU A 10 59.92 -28.20 23.59
C GLU A 10 58.77 -27.87 22.67
N THR A 11 58.61 -28.74 21.71
CA THR A 11 57.38 -28.97 20.97
C THR A 11 56.28 -29.38 21.92
N THR A 12 55.37 -28.47 22.14
CA THR A 12 54.09 -28.91 22.65
C THR A 12 53.07 -28.66 21.52
N SER A 13 52.78 -29.73 20.86
CA SER A 13 51.64 -29.85 20.02
C SER A 13 50.36 -29.62 20.86
N GLU A 14 49.85 -28.42 20.84
CA GLU A 14 48.49 -28.21 21.26
C GLU A 14 47.62 -28.49 20.05
N GLU A 15 47.03 -29.63 20.18
CA GLU A 15 45.94 -30.18 19.42
C GLU A 15 44.81 -29.14 19.35
N ILE A 16 44.66 -28.52 18.20
CA ILE A 16 43.51 -27.66 17.88
C ILE A 16 42.34 -28.61 17.73
N VAL A 17 41.54 -28.76 18.75
CA VAL A 17 40.20 -29.32 18.64
C VAL A 17 39.41 -28.37 17.74
N PRO A 18 38.89 -28.83 16.60
CA PRO A 18 37.95 -28.01 15.82
C PRO A 18 36.73 -27.80 16.70
N ALA A 19 36.45 -26.55 17.02
CA ALA A 19 35.15 -26.18 17.52
C ALA A 19 34.13 -26.68 16.53
N GLU A 20 33.32 -27.64 16.94
CA GLU A 20 32.11 -27.98 16.24
C GLU A 20 31.24 -26.74 16.24
N GLU A 21 31.21 -26.08 15.09
CA GLU A 21 30.10 -25.18 14.77
C GLU A 21 28.85 -26.04 14.78
N THR A 22 28.21 -26.07 15.90
CA THR A 22 26.80 -26.42 15.94
C THR A 22 26.10 -25.27 15.20
N THR A 23 25.97 -25.42 13.89
CA THR A 23 24.93 -24.73 13.16
C THR A 23 23.63 -25.22 13.77
N ASP A 24 23.15 -24.46 14.74
CA ASP A 24 21.81 -24.53 15.25
C ASP A 24 20.93 -24.09 14.07
N VAL A 25 20.64 -25.04 13.19
CA VAL A 25 19.57 -24.91 12.23
C VAL A 25 18.32 -24.95 13.10
N PRO A 26 17.56 -23.84 13.22
CA PRO A 26 16.31 -23.89 13.94
C PRO A 26 15.48 -25.00 13.31
N SER A 27 15.23 -26.04 14.08
CA SER A 27 14.35 -27.12 13.67
C SER A 27 12.98 -26.48 13.39
N ASP A 28 12.31 -26.93 12.34
CA ASP A 28 10.95 -26.52 11.94
C ASP A 28 9.89 -26.67 13.07
N ALA A 29 10.30 -27.11 14.23
CA ALA A 29 9.47 -27.27 15.43
C ALA A 29 9.34 -26.00 16.29
N ASP A 30 10.19 -24.96 16.07
CA ASP A 30 10.18 -23.69 16.78
C ASP A 30 9.47 -22.57 16.01
N LEU A 31 8.78 -22.91 14.92
CA LEU A 31 7.78 -22.04 14.35
C LEU A 31 6.57 -22.07 15.28
N GLU A 32 6.72 -21.41 16.43
CA GLU A 32 5.56 -21.09 17.24
C GLU A 32 4.55 -20.44 16.32
N ASP A 33 3.35 -20.98 16.33
CA ASP A 33 2.18 -20.56 15.56
C ASP A 33 1.81 -19.15 16.06
N THR A 34 2.64 -18.16 15.65
CA THR A 34 2.40 -16.76 15.99
C THR A 34 1.36 -16.22 15.03
N ASP A 35 0.18 -15.97 15.57
CA ASP A 35 -0.89 -15.31 14.83
C ASP A 35 -0.35 -14.04 14.17
N SER A 36 -0.61 -13.87 12.89
CA SER A 36 -0.19 -12.70 12.14
C SER A 36 -1.33 -12.13 11.31
N LEU A 37 -1.42 -10.80 11.30
CA LEU A 37 -2.35 -10.05 10.47
C LEU A 37 -1.57 -9.17 9.50
N THR A 38 -1.74 -9.41 8.22
CA THR A 38 -1.11 -8.63 7.16
C THR A 38 -2.13 -8.14 6.15
N PHE A 39 -1.87 -6.98 5.56
CA PHE A 39 -2.71 -6.39 4.53
C PHE A 39 -1.91 -6.27 3.24
N SER A 40 -2.49 -6.70 2.12
CA SER A 40 -1.91 -6.41 0.82
C SER A 40 -2.10 -4.91 0.48
N GLY A 41 -1.18 -4.34 -0.28
CA GLY A 41 -1.28 -2.95 -0.74
C GLY A 41 -2.62 -2.66 -1.42
N GLY A 42 -3.11 -3.56 -2.25
CA GLY A 42 -4.39 -3.42 -2.94
C GLY A 42 -5.61 -3.34 -2.00
N VAL A 43 -5.56 -3.97 -0.83
CA VAL A 43 -6.63 -3.82 0.18
C VAL A 43 -6.63 -2.41 0.75
N VAL A 44 -5.46 -1.88 1.10
CA VAL A 44 -5.34 -0.52 1.64
C VAL A 44 -5.74 0.52 0.59
N GLU A 45 -5.29 0.36 -0.65
CA GLU A 45 -5.70 1.22 -1.77
C GLU A 45 -7.22 1.21 -1.98
N LYS A 46 -7.85 0.06 -1.86
CA LYS A 46 -9.31 -0.07 -1.92
C LYS A 46 -10.01 0.64 -0.77
N ILE A 47 -9.51 0.52 0.44
CA ILE A 47 -10.05 1.25 1.62
C ILE A 47 -9.98 2.75 1.35
N VAL A 48 -8.85 3.26 0.89
CA VAL A 48 -8.68 4.68 0.54
C VAL A 48 -9.65 5.11 -0.55
N SER A 49 -9.77 4.34 -1.63
CA SER A 49 -10.68 4.63 -2.74
C SER A 49 -12.15 4.70 -2.31
N LEU A 50 -12.54 3.85 -1.38
CA LEU A 50 -13.89 3.88 -0.80
C LEU A 50 -14.08 5.06 0.15
N ALA A 51 -13.07 5.36 0.97
CA ALA A 51 -13.08 6.49 1.90
C ALA A 51 -13.26 7.85 1.18
N LEU A 52 -12.65 7.99 0.00
CA LEU A 52 -12.80 9.22 -0.80
C LEU A 52 -14.24 9.53 -1.24
N ARG A 53 -15.11 8.54 -1.26
CA ARG A 53 -16.53 8.73 -1.59
C ARG A 53 -17.30 9.46 -0.50
N ASP A 54 -16.81 9.40 0.73
CA ASP A 54 -17.42 10.04 1.89
C ASP A 54 -16.98 11.51 2.03
N VAL A 55 -15.97 11.95 1.25
CA VAL A 55 -15.44 13.31 1.31
C VAL A 55 -16.29 14.25 0.45
N PRO A 56 -16.83 15.34 1.02
CA PRO A 56 -17.60 16.33 0.28
C PRO A 56 -16.79 16.95 -0.88
N ASN A 57 -17.44 17.20 -2.00
CA ASN A 57 -16.87 17.83 -3.19
C ASN A 57 -15.77 17.03 -3.91
N VAL A 58 -15.39 15.87 -3.44
CA VAL A 58 -14.59 14.91 -4.17
C VAL A 58 -15.51 14.04 -5.03
N VAL A 59 -15.26 14.04 -6.33
CA VAL A 59 -16.04 13.22 -7.27
C VAL A 59 -15.58 11.77 -7.22
N GLY A 60 -14.30 11.55 -6.96
CA GLY A 60 -13.70 10.23 -6.82
C GLY A 60 -12.23 10.23 -7.22
N ALA A 61 -11.58 9.08 -7.02
CA ALA A 61 -10.24 8.85 -7.55
C ALA A 61 -10.30 8.78 -9.08
N ARG A 62 -9.27 9.33 -9.74
CA ARG A 62 -9.23 9.48 -11.21
C ARG A 62 -9.56 8.21 -11.98
N GLY A 63 -9.09 7.06 -11.54
CA GLY A 63 -9.26 5.80 -12.26
C GLY A 63 -10.63 5.16 -12.08
N ASN A 64 -11.27 5.42 -10.97
CA ASN A 64 -12.54 4.79 -10.63
C ASN A 64 -13.72 5.32 -11.48
N TRP A 65 -13.52 6.48 -12.05
CA TRP A 65 -14.55 7.18 -12.82
C TRP A 65 -14.61 6.76 -14.28
N LEU A 66 -13.46 6.55 -14.91
CA LEU A 66 -13.40 6.14 -16.32
C LEU A 66 -13.79 4.66 -16.53
N ASN A 67 -13.72 3.85 -15.48
CA ASN A 67 -13.91 2.40 -15.58
C ASN A 67 -15.31 1.89 -15.22
N ARG A 68 -16.26 2.78 -14.91
CA ARG A 68 -17.67 2.35 -14.73
C ARG A 68 -18.29 1.68 -15.95
N VAL A 69 -17.67 1.86 -17.10
CA VAL A 69 -18.10 1.25 -18.37
C VAL A 69 -17.45 -0.10 -18.64
N GLN A 70 -16.38 -0.47 -17.93
CA GLN A 70 -15.65 -1.73 -18.14
C GLN A 70 -15.78 -2.72 -16.98
N ASP A 71 -16.66 -2.47 -16.04
CA ASP A 71 -16.88 -3.33 -14.85
C ASP A 71 -17.52 -4.68 -15.18
N VAL A 72 -17.86 -4.91 -16.46
CA VAL A 72 -18.45 -6.18 -16.94
C VAL A 72 -17.42 -7.30 -17.10
N LEU A 73 -16.13 -7.01 -17.07
CA LEU A 73 -15.06 -7.99 -17.31
C LEU A 73 -14.16 -8.28 -16.09
N GLY A 74 -14.63 -8.04 -14.88
CA GLY A 74 -14.03 -8.64 -13.67
C GLY A 74 -12.61 -8.20 -13.28
N ALA A 75 -12.05 -7.19 -13.92
CA ALA A 75 -10.78 -6.57 -13.57
C ALA A 75 -11.02 -5.14 -13.09
N SER A 76 -11.64 -5.00 -11.93
CA SER A 76 -11.82 -3.71 -11.29
C SER A 76 -10.47 -3.24 -10.72
N ASP A 77 -9.72 -2.50 -11.50
CA ASP A 77 -8.66 -1.62 -11.00
C ASP A 77 -9.29 -0.49 -10.19
N THR A 78 -9.92 -0.86 -9.09
CA THR A 78 -10.63 0.06 -8.18
C THR A 78 -9.67 1.07 -7.54
N ALA A 79 -8.38 0.82 -7.66
CA ALA A 79 -7.29 1.60 -7.06
C ALA A 79 -6.63 2.59 -8.02
N LYS A 80 -7.08 2.71 -9.29
CA LYS A 80 -6.50 3.70 -10.20
C LYS A 80 -6.65 5.11 -9.63
N GLY A 81 -5.52 5.77 -9.41
CA GLY A 81 -5.43 7.08 -8.77
C GLY A 81 -5.17 7.05 -7.26
N VAL A 82 -5.01 5.87 -6.69
CA VAL A 82 -4.53 5.68 -5.31
C VAL A 82 -3.27 4.84 -5.33
N THR A 83 -2.24 5.28 -4.66
CA THR A 83 -0.98 4.55 -4.46
C THR A 83 -0.64 4.56 -2.99
N VAL A 84 -0.33 3.40 -2.45
CA VAL A 84 0.08 3.23 -1.06
C VAL A 84 1.48 2.64 -1.01
N GLU A 85 2.36 3.33 -0.32
CA GLU A 85 3.74 2.89 -0.06
C GLU A 85 3.89 2.53 1.41
N VAL A 86 4.47 1.37 1.68
CA VAL A 86 4.81 0.96 3.04
C VAL A 86 6.23 1.42 3.32
N LEU A 87 6.38 2.24 4.36
CA LEU A 87 7.68 2.75 4.78
C LEU A 87 8.42 1.72 5.68
N PRO A 88 9.74 1.87 5.86
CA PRO A 88 10.54 0.93 6.67
C PRO A 88 10.09 0.82 8.14
N ASP A 89 9.44 1.85 8.67
CA ASP A 89 8.85 1.87 10.02
C ASP A 89 7.45 1.24 10.09
N SER A 90 7.02 0.59 9.01
CA SER A 90 5.68 0.01 8.85
C SER A 90 4.53 1.02 8.79
N SER A 91 4.82 2.30 8.72
CA SER A 91 3.81 3.32 8.43
C SER A 91 3.48 3.39 6.93
N LEU A 92 2.35 4.00 6.61
CA LEU A 92 1.88 4.12 5.24
C LEU A 92 2.01 5.55 4.74
N HIS A 93 2.50 5.70 3.52
CA HIS A 93 2.42 6.93 2.76
C HIS A 93 1.41 6.78 1.63
N VAL A 94 0.41 7.64 1.60
CA VAL A 94 -0.71 7.53 0.67
C VAL A 94 -0.67 8.68 -0.32
N THR A 95 -0.65 8.37 -1.60
CA THR A 95 -0.77 9.35 -2.69
C THR A 95 -2.09 9.14 -3.42
N VAL A 96 -2.87 10.21 -3.55
CA VAL A 96 -4.22 10.15 -4.12
C VAL A 96 -4.37 11.19 -5.22
N SER A 97 -4.85 10.76 -6.37
CA SER A 97 -5.25 11.64 -7.48
C SER A 97 -6.78 11.69 -7.57
N VAL A 98 -7.35 12.87 -7.43
CA VAL A 98 -8.80 13.05 -7.38
C VAL A 98 -9.33 14.06 -8.39
N LEU A 99 -10.62 13.96 -8.65
CA LEU A 99 -11.42 14.96 -9.34
C LEU A 99 -12.29 15.67 -8.32
N ILE A 100 -12.38 16.99 -8.40
CA ILE A 100 -13.19 17.80 -7.48
C ILE A 100 -14.26 18.59 -8.23
N LYS A 101 -15.27 19.06 -7.53
CA LYS A 101 -16.30 19.94 -8.08
C LYS A 101 -15.76 21.37 -8.23
N TYR A 102 -16.15 22.01 -9.35
CA TYR A 102 -15.85 23.42 -9.57
C TYR A 102 -16.41 24.30 -8.45
N GLY A 103 -15.65 25.32 -8.05
CA GLY A 103 -16.02 26.23 -6.97
C GLY A 103 -15.71 25.72 -5.57
N SER A 104 -15.18 24.51 -5.43
CA SER A 104 -14.77 23.97 -4.15
C SER A 104 -13.44 24.57 -3.67
N TYR A 105 -13.28 24.69 -2.36
CA TYR A 105 -12.05 25.17 -1.76
C TYR A 105 -11.07 24.01 -1.53
N ALA A 106 -10.06 23.93 -2.38
CA ALA A 106 -9.12 22.81 -2.40
C ALA A 106 -8.34 22.56 -1.09
N PRO A 107 -7.90 23.59 -0.34
CA PRO A 107 -7.25 23.35 0.95
C PRO A 107 -8.15 22.65 1.97
N GLN A 108 -9.45 22.97 2.00
CA GLN A 108 -10.40 22.28 2.87
C GLN A 108 -10.58 20.82 2.45
N ILE A 109 -10.71 20.59 1.14
CA ILE A 109 -10.79 19.23 0.61
C ILE A 109 -9.57 18.40 1.03
N PHE A 110 -8.38 18.99 0.99
CA PHE A 110 -7.17 18.31 1.42
C PHE A 110 -7.23 17.87 2.89
N GLU A 111 -7.67 18.76 3.78
CA GLU A 111 -7.81 18.41 5.20
C GLU A 111 -8.87 17.35 5.43
N ASP A 112 -10.00 17.43 4.74
CA ASP A 112 -11.08 16.45 4.83
C ASP A 112 -10.64 15.07 4.30
N VAL A 113 -9.95 15.03 3.16
CA VAL A 113 -9.37 13.81 2.58
C VAL A 113 -8.37 13.18 3.53
N LYS A 114 -7.43 13.97 4.04
CA LYS A 114 -6.40 13.51 4.99
C LYS A 114 -7.04 12.91 6.23
N HIS A 115 -7.96 13.62 6.84
CA HIS A 115 -8.66 13.16 8.04
C HIS A 115 -9.41 11.84 7.78
N THR A 116 -10.17 11.78 6.70
CA THR A 116 -10.95 10.60 6.35
C THR A 116 -10.08 9.40 6.04
N ILE A 117 -8.99 9.58 5.30
CA ILE A 117 -8.06 8.48 4.98
C ILE A 117 -7.39 7.94 6.26
N VAL A 118 -6.87 8.82 7.12
CA VAL A 118 -6.24 8.41 8.37
C VAL A 118 -7.23 7.67 9.26
N GLU A 119 -8.44 8.20 9.43
CA GLU A 119 -9.48 7.56 10.24
C GLU A 119 -9.84 6.16 9.73
N LYS A 120 -10.09 6.01 8.42
CA LYS A 120 -10.49 4.75 7.83
C LYS A 120 -9.38 3.71 7.84
N ILE A 121 -8.15 4.09 7.48
CA ILE A 121 -7.01 3.17 7.51
C ILE A 121 -6.75 2.71 8.94
N THR A 122 -6.57 3.62 9.86
CA THR A 122 -6.26 3.28 11.26
C THR A 122 -7.40 2.50 11.91
N GLY A 123 -8.65 2.89 11.65
CA GLY A 123 -9.82 2.21 12.22
C GLY A 123 -10.04 0.79 11.70
N MET A 124 -9.68 0.50 10.45
CA MET A 124 -9.89 -0.82 9.85
C MET A 124 -8.68 -1.74 9.95
N THR A 125 -7.48 -1.18 9.90
CA THR A 125 -6.24 -1.96 9.79
C THR A 125 -5.34 -1.85 11.01
N GLY A 126 -5.47 -0.81 11.81
CA GLY A 126 -4.54 -0.48 12.88
C GLY A 126 -3.20 0.08 12.40
N LEU A 127 -3.02 0.27 11.08
CA LEU A 127 -1.79 0.82 10.53
C LEU A 127 -1.73 2.33 10.69
N GLU A 128 -0.54 2.86 10.89
CA GLU A 128 -0.30 4.29 10.98
C GLU A 128 -0.07 4.91 9.59
N VAL A 129 -0.65 6.08 9.36
CA VAL A 129 -0.44 6.86 8.14
C VAL A 129 0.54 8.00 8.42
N SER A 130 1.72 7.94 7.84
CA SER A 130 2.79 8.94 8.02
C SER A 130 2.59 10.18 7.17
N GLY A 131 1.89 10.07 6.05
CA GLY A 131 1.64 11.18 5.15
C GLY A 131 0.60 10.89 4.09
N VAL A 132 -0.08 11.94 3.66
CA VAL A 132 -1.06 11.91 2.57
C VAL A 132 -0.71 12.99 1.57
N ASN A 133 -0.50 12.60 0.31
CA ASN A 133 -0.34 13.50 -0.83
C ASN A 133 -1.63 13.51 -1.65
N LEU A 134 -2.21 14.69 -1.81
CA LEU A 134 -3.39 14.88 -2.64
C LEU A 134 -3.01 15.60 -3.92
N ARG A 135 -3.34 15.02 -5.05
CA ARG A 135 -3.20 15.61 -6.37
C ARG A 135 -4.58 15.81 -6.99
N ILE A 136 -4.90 17.05 -7.33
CA ILE A 136 -6.14 17.37 -8.04
C ILE A 136 -5.81 17.30 -9.52
N GLU A 137 -6.44 16.36 -10.22
CA GLU A 137 -6.18 16.10 -11.65
C GLU A 137 -7.14 16.86 -12.54
N ASP A 138 -8.36 17.11 -12.07
CA ASP A 138 -9.36 17.84 -12.84
C ASP A 138 -10.42 18.46 -11.93
N VAL A 139 -11.12 19.44 -12.47
CA VAL A 139 -12.22 20.14 -11.82
C VAL A 139 -13.44 20.01 -12.70
N LEU A 140 -14.50 19.41 -12.18
CA LEU A 140 -15.73 19.17 -12.93
C LEU A 140 -16.78 20.21 -12.62
N THR A 141 -17.37 20.78 -13.67
CA THR A 141 -18.58 21.59 -13.54
C THR A 141 -19.77 20.72 -13.13
N GLU A 142 -20.82 21.35 -12.61
CA GLU A 142 -22.03 20.62 -12.21
C GLU A 142 -22.67 19.89 -13.41
N GLU A 143 -22.65 20.50 -14.58
CA GLU A 143 -23.15 19.88 -15.82
C GLU A 143 -22.34 18.65 -16.23
N GLU A 144 -21.02 18.69 -16.09
CA GLU A 144 -20.15 17.56 -16.36
C GLU A 144 -20.37 16.44 -15.34
N TYR A 145 -20.49 16.80 -14.07
CA TYR A 145 -20.80 15.86 -13.01
C TYR A 145 -22.14 15.16 -13.22
N ASP A 146 -23.19 15.91 -13.58
CA ASP A 146 -24.52 15.35 -13.85
C ASP A 146 -24.53 14.46 -15.08
N ARG A 147 -23.84 14.84 -16.15
CA ARG A 147 -23.68 13.95 -17.33
C ARG A 147 -23.05 12.63 -16.98
N LEU A 148 -22.12 12.65 -16.05
CA LEU A 148 -21.43 11.45 -15.59
C LEU A 148 -22.31 10.57 -14.73
N LYS A 149 -23.12 11.19 -13.88
CA LYS A 149 -24.04 10.50 -13.00
C LYS A 149 -25.26 9.90 -13.76
N HIS A 150 -25.66 10.58 -14.82
CA HIS A 150 -26.83 10.22 -15.61
C HIS A 150 -26.47 9.66 -16.99
N ARG A 151 -25.25 9.13 -17.17
CA ARG A 151 -24.95 8.44 -18.44
C ARG A 151 -25.94 7.29 -18.57
N PRO A 152 -26.87 7.33 -19.57
CA PRO A 152 -27.78 6.23 -19.81
C PRO A 152 -26.92 4.99 -20.09
N GLU A 153 -27.26 3.89 -19.44
CA GLU A 153 -26.86 2.59 -19.94
C GLU A 153 -27.38 2.52 -21.39
N GLU A 154 -26.48 2.48 -22.35
CA GLU A 154 -26.89 2.18 -23.71
C GLU A 154 -27.62 0.83 -23.64
N PRO A 155 -28.87 0.76 -24.11
CA PRO A 155 -29.54 -0.53 -24.17
C PRO A 155 -28.71 -1.44 -25.05
N GLU A 156 -28.34 -2.59 -24.51
CA GLU A 156 -27.79 -3.67 -25.30
C GLU A 156 -28.70 -3.84 -26.50
N GLN A 157 -28.17 -3.52 -27.68
CA GLN A 157 -28.84 -3.91 -28.91
C GLN A 157 -28.81 -5.43 -28.91
N LEU A 158 -29.91 -6.01 -28.47
CA LEU A 158 -30.25 -7.38 -28.79
C LEU A 158 -30.31 -7.44 -30.29
N ASP A 159 -29.20 -7.87 -30.93
CA ASP A 159 -29.22 -8.36 -32.28
C ASP A 159 -30.23 -9.50 -32.32
N LYS A 160 -31.43 -9.13 -32.77
CA LYS A 160 -32.38 -10.08 -33.30
C LYS A 160 -31.86 -10.51 -34.65
N GLU A 161 -31.04 -11.54 -34.67
CA GLU A 161 -30.93 -12.36 -35.86
C GLU A 161 -32.22 -13.18 -35.97
N GLU A 162 -32.98 -12.85 -36.98
CA GLU A 162 -33.92 -13.80 -37.54
C GLU A 162 -33.18 -14.86 -38.35
#